data_7935c5f782bff542615a75bcb467223a
#
_entry.id   7935c5f782bff542615a75bcb467223a
#
_cell.length_a   1.000
_cell.length_b   1.000
_cell.length_c   1.000
_cell.angle_alpha   90.00
_cell.angle_beta   90.00
_cell.angle_gamma   90.00
#
_symmetry.space_group_name_H-M   'P 1'
#
loop_
_entity.id
_entity.type
_entity.pdbx_description
1 polymer ?
#
loop_
_entity_poly.entity_id
_entity_poly.type
_entity_poly.pdbx_seq_one_letter_code
_entity_poly.pdbx_strand_id
1 'polypeptide(L)'
;MIGGHPARQLTRPGNRRLARWGRRLIAGSVVASATLPWLADWNHSHTFGPEYGPHARWHGTSEVVGATAEGLLALWLLRAAEEHRPDERLLTAAALLPIARWAPFNLTLLVPGTSPYDQHRIPQRVLGMPAALLSQDLIAATAAAGLILRRLARERA
;
A
#
# COMPACT_ATOMS: atom_id res chain seq x y z
N MET A 1 3.99 -37.29 22.62
CA MET A 1 4.62 -35.96 22.33
C MET A 1 3.51 -35.00 22.02
N ILE A 2 3.18 -34.10 22.94
CA ILE A 2 2.03 -33.18 22.85
C ILE A 2 2.57 -31.88 22.18
N GLY A 3 2.23 -31.68 20.92
CA GLY A 3 2.58 -30.49 20.19
C GLY A 3 1.97 -29.24 20.81
N GLY A 4 2.82 -28.36 21.33
CA GLY A 4 2.40 -27.09 21.93
C GLY A 4 1.62 -26.23 20.93
N HIS A 5 0.42 -25.83 21.30
CA HIS A 5 -0.48 -25.00 20.48
C HIS A 5 0.13 -23.61 20.20
N PRO A 6 0.20 -23.15 18.95
CA PRO A 6 0.74 -21.83 18.60
C PRO A 6 -0.07 -20.65 19.17
N ALA A 7 -1.27 -20.89 19.68
CA ALA A 7 -2.12 -19.85 20.28
C ALA A 7 -1.59 -19.27 21.61
N ARG A 8 -0.65 -19.96 22.30
CA ARG A 8 -0.05 -19.49 23.56
C ARG A 8 0.99 -18.38 23.38
N GLN A 9 1.45 -18.15 22.17
CA GLN A 9 2.64 -17.33 21.91
C GLN A 9 2.40 -15.81 21.88
N LEU A 10 1.16 -15.32 21.75
CA LEU A 10 0.86 -13.88 21.76
C LEU A 10 0.48 -13.33 23.15
N THR A 11 0.81 -14.03 24.23
CA THR A 11 0.35 -13.66 25.57
C THR A 11 1.13 -12.50 26.19
N ARG A 12 2.36 -12.23 25.77
CA ARG A 12 3.15 -11.12 26.29
C ARG A 12 2.58 -9.77 25.81
N PRO A 13 2.35 -8.77 26.70
CA PRO A 13 1.76 -7.48 26.34
C PRO A 13 2.49 -6.76 25.20
N GLY A 14 3.83 -6.84 25.17
CA GLY A 14 4.65 -6.25 24.11
C GLY A 14 4.37 -6.82 22.72
N ASN A 15 4.21 -8.13 22.63
CA ASN A 15 3.93 -8.81 21.36
C ASN A 15 2.55 -8.46 20.81
N ARG A 16 1.55 -8.35 21.68
CA ARG A 16 0.21 -7.86 21.28
C ARG A 16 0.25 -6.43 20.77
N ARG A 17 1.09 -5.58 21.36
CA ARG A 17 1.26 -4.18 20.92
C ARG A 17 1.89 -4.11 19.53
N LEU A 18 2.98 -4.85 19.30
CA LEU A 18 3.62 -4.94 17.98
C LEU A 18 2.66 -5.46 16.92
N ALA A 19 1.94 -6.55 17.21
CA ALA A 19 0.96 -7.13 16.30
C ALA A 19 -0.14 -6.13 15.93
N ARG A 20 -0.67 -5.37 16.90
CA ARG A 20 -1.67 -4.33 16.64
C ARG A 20 -1.15 -3.19 15.79
N TRP A 21 0.06 -2.70 16.07
CA TRP A 21 0.67 -1.65 15.27
C TRP A 21 0.98 -2.13 13.85
N GLY A 22 1.51 -3.34 13.68
CA GLY A 22 1.73 -3.92 12.36
C GLY A 22 0.45 -3.95 11.53
N ARG A 23 -0.68 -4.39 12.12
CA ARG A 23 -1.98 -4.37 11.45
C ARG A 23 -2.46 -2.96 11.11
N ARG A 24 -2.30 -2.00 12.01
CA ARG A 24 -2.70 -0.60 11.77
C ARG A 24 -1.92 0.02 10.61
N LEU A 25 -0.62 -0.26 10.52
CA LEU A 25 0.21 0.21 9.42
C LEU A 25 -0.26 -0.40 8.08
N ILE A 26 -0.54 -1.71 8.04
CA ILE A 26 -1.07 -2.35 6.84
C ILE A 26 -2.42 -1.71 6.45
N ALA A 27 -3.35 -1.56 7.40
CA ALA A 27 -4.64 -0.95 7.12
C ALA A 27 -4.52 0.50 6.63
N GLY A 28 -3.66 1.30 7.26
CA GLY A 28 -3.37 2.66 6.84
C GLY A 28 -2.79 2.73 5.42
N SER A 29 -1.83 1.85 5.11
CA SER A 29 -1.27 1.74 3.76
C SER A 29 -2.32 1.36 2.71
N VAL A 30 -3.20 0.41 3.02
CA VAL A 30 -4.30 -0.01 2.13
C VAL A 30 -5.27 1.16 1.86
N VAL A 31 -5.66 1.89 2.91
CA VAL A 31 -6.54 3.06 2.75
C VAL A 31 -5.85 4.14 1.92
N ALA A 32 -4.59 4.46 2.22
CA ALA A 32 -3.82 5.43 1.45
C ALA A 32 -3.69 5.02 -0.02
N SER A 33 -3.41 3.74 -0.30
CA SER A 33 -3.33 3.20 -1.66
C SER A 33 -4.63 3.36 -2.44
N ALA A 34 -5.78 3.16 -1.79
CA ALA A 34 -7.09 3.27 -2.43
C ALA A 34 -7.54 4.73 -2.66
N THR A 35 -7.09 5.67 -1.82
CA THR A 35 -7.59 7.05 -1.82
C THR A 35 -6.66 8.06 -2.47
N LEU A 36 -5.35 7.83 -2.41
CA LEU A 36 -4.37 8.77 -2.95
C LEU A 36 -4.58 9.09 -4.43
N PRO A 37 -4.86 8.13 -5.34
CA PRO A 37 -5.08 8.42 -6.75
C PRO A 37 -6.27 9.34 -7.02
N TRP A 38 -7.33 9.28 -6.19
CA TRP A 38 -8.45 10.21 -6.29
C TRP A 38 -8.05 11.65 -5.98
N LEU A 39 -7.12 11.85 -5.08
CA LEU A 39 -6.63 13.16 -4.68
C LEU A 39 -5.55 13.69 -5.63
N ALA A 40 -4.65 12.80 -6.07
CA ALA A 40 -3.49 13.18 -6.87
C ALA A 40 -3.82 13.24 -8.37
N ASP A 41 -4.62 12.31 -8.89
CA ASP A 41 -4.73 12.06 -10.33
C ASP A 41 -6.11 12.39 -10.90
N TRP A 42 -7.18 12.39 -10.08
CA TRP A 42 -8.55 12.67 -10.52
C TRP A 42 -8.84 14.17 -10.59
N ASN A 43 -8.12 14.88 -11.46
CA ASN A 43 -8.23 16.33 -11.56
C ASN A 43 -7.84 16.84 -12.96
N HIS A 44 -8.09 18.15 -13.19
CA HIS A 44 -7.80 18.80 -14.47
C HIS A 44 -6.31 18.96 -14.80
N SER A 45 -5.45 18.75 -13.85
CA SER A 45 -4.00 18.82 -14.08
C SER A 45 -3.40 17.46 -14.40
N HIS A 46 -4.16 16.40 -14.28
CA HIS A 46 -3.74 15.04 -14.56
C HIS A 46 -4.76 14.34 -15.48
N THR A 47 -5.64 13.48 -14.99
CA THR A 47 -6.56 12.66 -15.80
C THR A 47 -7.44 13.48 -16.75
N PHE A 48 -7.87 14.68 -16.36
CA PHE A 48 -8.72 15.55 -17.19
C PHE A 48 -7.94 16.70 -17.83
N GLY A 49 -6.61 16.65 -17.82
CA GLY A 49 -5.76 17.62 -18.46
C GLY A 49 -5.89 17.63 -20.00
N PRO A 50 -5.59 18.75 -20.65
CA PRO A 50 -5.66 18.86 -22.11
C PRO A 50 -4.68 17.93 -22.83
N GLU A 51 -3.58 17.55 -22.15
CA GLU A 51 -2.57 16.63 -22.66
C GLU A 51 -3.05 15.18 -22.68
N TYR A 52 -4.04 14.86 -21.85
CA TYR A 52 -4.61 13.52 -21.76
C TYR A 52 -5.60 13.28 -22.88
N GLY A 53 -5.12 12.73 -23.99
CA GLY A 53 -6.00 12.22 -25.04
C GLY A 53 -6.92 11.11 -24.52
N PRO A 54 -7.95 10.71 -25.31
CA PRO A 54 -8.95 9.73 -24.84
C PRO A 54 -8.35 8.43 -24.30
N HIS A 55 -7.30 7.92 -24.94
CA HIS A 55 -6.65 6.67 -24.53
C HIS A 55 -5.86 6.84 -23.22
N ALA A 56 -5.11 7.93 -23.04
CA ALA A 56 -4.41 8.23 -21.80
C ALA A 56 -5.40 8.42 -20.64
N ARG A 57 -6.51 9.11 -20.89
CA ARG A 57 -7.60 9.28 -19.90
C ARG A 57 -8.21 7.96 -19.48
N TRP A 58 -8.40 7.05 -20.43
CA TRP A 58 -8.90 5.70 -20.13
C TRP A 58 -7.94 4.96 -19.19
N HIS A 59 -6.62 5.02 -19.42
CA HIS A 59 -5.62 4.44 -18.53
C HIS A 59 -5.63 5.11 -17.15
N GLY A 60 -5.62 6.43 -17.07
CA GLY A 60 -5.67 7.15 -15.79
C GLY A 60 -6.93 6.84 -14.98
N THR A 61 -8.09 6.75 -15.65
CA THR A 61 -9.35 6.34 -15.01
C THR A 61 -9.26 4.91 -14.49
N SER A 62 -8.74 3.98 -15.30
CA SER A 62 -8.57 2.57 -14.92
C SER A 62 -7.62 2.43 -13.72
N GLU A 63 -6.57 3.25 -13.67
CA GLU A 63 -5.62 3.30 -12.56
C GLU A 63 -6.30 3.68 -11.23
N VAL A 64 -7.07 4.77 -11.22
CA VAL A 64 -7.78 5.27 -10.04
C VAL A 64 -8.83 4.27 -9.54
N VAL A 65 -9.65 3.74 -10.45
CA VAL A 65 -10.69 2.76 -10.11
C VAL A 65 -10.07 1.43 -9.67
N GLY A 66 -9.01 0.98 -10.36
CA GLY A 66 -8.27 -0.23 -10.01
C GLY A 66 -7.67 -0.16 -8.61
N ALA A 67 -7.06 0.99 -8.23
CA ALA A 67 -6.54 1.20 -6.87
C ALA A 67 -7.63 1.06 -5.80
N THR A 68 -8.83 1.57 -6.09
CA THR A 68 -9.96 1.45 -5.19
C THR A 68 -10.41 -0.01 -5.05
N ALA A 69 -10.54 -0.73 -6.16
CA ALA A 69 -10.94 -2.13 -6.14
C ALA A 69 -9.93 -3.01 -5.37
N GLU A 70 -8.64 -2.81 -5.61
CA GLU A 70 -7.58 -3.50 -4.86
C GLU A 70 -7.61 -3.15 -3.38
N GLY A 71 -7.86 -1.89 -3.03
CA GLY A 71 -8.02 -1.46 -1.64
C GLY A 71 -9.20 -2.11 -0.95
N LEU A 72 -10.35 -2.21 -1.61
CA LEU A 72 -11.52 -2.91 -1.08
C LEU A 72 -11.24 -4.42 -0.87
N LEU A 73 -10.56 -5.06 -1.82
CA LEU A 73 -10.11 -6.44 -1.67
C LEU A 73 -9.16 -6.60 -0.48
N ALA A 74 -8.18 -5.70 -0.33
CA ALA A 74 -7.25 -5.73 0.80
C ALA A 74 -7.95 -5.53 2.15
N LEU A 75 -8.93 -4.62 2.24
CA LEU A 75 -9.74 -4.43 3.45
C LEU A 75 -10.58 -5.65 3.78
N TRP A 76 -11.14 -6.31 2.77
CA TRP A 76 -11.85 -7.57 2.96
C TRP A 76 -10.92 -8.67 3.49
N LEU A 77 -9.72 -8.83 2.92
CA LEU A 77 -8.70 -9.77 3.40
C LEU A 77 -8.30 -9.49 4.85
N LEU A 78 -8.12 -8.20 5.24
CA LEU A 78 -7.81 -7.80 6.61
C LEU A 78 -8.93 -8.16 7.58
N ARG A 79 -10.19 -8.07 7.17
CA ARG A 79 -11.34 -8.50 7.98
C ARG A 79 -11.39 -10.01 8.10
N ALA A 80 -11.33 -10.71 6.97
CA ALA A 80 -11.34 -12.16 6.93
C ALA A 80 -10.22 -12.79 7.79
N ALA A 81 -9.04 -12.13 7.84
CA ALA A 81 -7.93 -12.55 8.67
C ALA A 81 -8.24 -12.57 10.20
N GLU A 82 -9.33 -11.96 10.64
CA GLU A 82 -9.68 -11.83 12.07
C GLU A 82 -10.91 -12.64 12.50
N GLU A 83 -11.76 -13.08 11.55
CA GLU A 83 -13.11 -13.58 11.87
C GLU A 83 -13.12 -14.84 12.72
N HIS A 84 -12.15 -15.74 12.65
CA HIS A 84 -12.17 -17.01 13.39
C HIS A 84 -10.89 -17.32 14.15
N ARG A 85 -9.75 -17.09 13.54
CA ARG A 85 -8.39 -17.16 14.11
C ARG A 85 -7.49 -16.26 13.28
N PRO A 86 -6.53 -15.53 13.88
CA PRO A 86 -5.62 -14.69 13.12
C PRO A 86 -4.94 -15.47 11.99
N ASP A 87 -5.31 -15.20 10.74
CA ASP A 87 -4.70 -15.80 9.56
C ASP A 87 -3.64 -14.86 8.98
N GLU A 88 -2.38 -15.20 9.25
CA GLU A 88 -1.24 -14.42 8.77
C GLU A 88 -1.08 -14.47 7.25
N ARG A 89 -1.62 -15.46 6.57
CA ARG A 89 -1.56 -15.55 5.09
C ARG A 89 -2.45 -14.49 4.47
N LEU A 90 -3.68 -14.36 4.96
CA LEU A 90 -4.62 -13.33 4.50
C LEU A 90 -4.10 -11.92 4.81
N LEU A 91 -3.53 -11.72 6.01
CA LEU A 91 -2.94 -10.46 6.39
C LEU A 91 -1.71 -10.12 5.53
N THR A 92 -0.88 -11.10 5.22
CA THR A 92 0.25 -10.94 4.30
C THR A 92 -0.24 -10.60 2.90
N ALA A 93 -1.25 -11.30 2.37
CA ALA A 93 -1.85 -11.01 1.07
C ALA A 93 -2.38 -9.57 1.01
N ALA A 94 -3.10 -9.12 2.06
CA ALA A 94 -3.59 -7.75 2.15
C ALA A 94 -2.46 -6.69 2.09
N ALA A 95 -1.33 -6.96 2.75
CA ALA A 95 -0.19 -6.06 2.75
C ALA A 95 0.60 -6.07 1.43
N LEU A 96 0.62 -7.20 0.74
CA LEU A 96 1.33 -7.32 -0.55
C LEU A 96 0.63 -6.53 -1.65
N LEU A 97 -0.68 -6.29 -1.59
CA LEU A 97 -1.40 -5.51 -2.61
C LEU A 97 -0.84 -4.09 -2.75
N PRO A 98 -0.78 -3.23 -1.72
CA PRO A 98 -0.18 -1.90 -1.86
C PRO A 98 1.33 -1.95 -2.18
N ILE A 99 2.07 -2.95 -1.70
CA ILE A 99 3.49 -3.10 -2.05
C ILE A 99 3.65 -3.39 -3.54
N ALA A 100 2.94 -4.39 -4.06
CA ALA A 100 3.02 -4.80 -5.46
C ALA A 100 2.52 -3.70 -6.42
N ARG A 101 1.59 -2.88 -5.97
CA ARG A 101 1.10 -1.76 -6.76
C ARG A 101 2.14 -0.64 -6.88
N TRP A 102 2.72 -0.20 -5.77
CA TRP A 102 3.47 1.05 -5.71
C TRP A 102 4.98 0.88 -5.84
N ALA A 103 5.59 -0.17 -5.28
CA ALA A 103 7.03 -0.35 -5.35
C ALA A 103 7.58 -0.43 -6.80
N PRO A 104 6.87 -1.04 -7.78
CA PRO A 104 7.35 -1.09 -9.17
C PRO A 104 7.40 0.26 -9.89
N PHE A 105 6.76 1.33 -9.37
CA PHE A 105 6.82 2.65 -10.01
C PHE A 105 8.25 3.18 -10.12
N ASN A 106 9.14 2.82 -9.22
CA ASN A 106 10.56 3.16 -9.33
C ASN A 106 11.22 2.55 -10.58
N LEU A 107 10.71 1.42 -11.06
CA LEU A 107 11.22 0.77 -12.28
C LEU A 107 10.81 1.52 -13.55
N THR A 108 9.74 2.32 -13.49
CA THR A 108 9.31 3.11 -14.64
C THR A 108 10.36 4.15 -15.04
N LEU A 109 11.18 4.61 -14.09
CA LEU A 109 12.28 5.54 -14.35
C LEU A 109 13.37 4.95 -15.26
N LEU A 110 13.41 3.62 -15.43
CA LEU A 110 14.32 2.94 -16.35
C LEU A 110 13.83 2.99 -17.81
N VAL A 111 12.57 3.38 -18.03
CA VAL A 111 11.99 3.46 -19.37
C VAL A 111 12.27 4.85 -19.94
N PRO A 112 12.96 4.97 -21.10
CA PRO A 112 13.26 6.26 -21.69
C PRO A 112 11.98 7.07 -21.97
N GLY A 113 12.02 8.37 -21.63
CA GLY A 113 10.91 9.29 -21.86
C GLY A 113 9.84 9.31 -20.76
N THR A 114 9.97 8.48 -19.70
CA THR A 114 9.10 8.60 -18.53
C THR A 114 9.59 9.68 -17.56
N SER A 115 8.67 10.30 -16.85
CA SER A 115 8.96 11.33 -15.85
C SER A 115 7.97 11.24 -14.69
N PRO A 116 8.42 11.37 -13.43
CA PRO A 116 7.53 11.48 -12.28
C PRO A 116 6.96 12.91 -12.13
N TYR A 117 7.21 13.78 -13.08
CA TYR A 117 6.75 15.17 -13.08
C TYR A 117 5.80 15.40 -14.25
N ASP A 118 4.73 16.13 -13.99
CA ASP A 118 3.86 16.68 -15.00
C ASP A 118 4.62 17.77 -15.80
N GLN A 119 4.55 17.72 -17.13
CA GLN A 119 5.35 18.60 -18.01
C GLN A 119 5.06 20.10 -17.85
N HIS A 120 3.84 20.43 -17.44
CA HIS A 120 3.35 21.82 -17.35
C HIS A 120 3.28 22.36 -15.91
N ARG A 121 3.84 21.66 -14.94
CA ARG A 121 3.84 22.07 -13.54
C ARG A 121 5.24 22.28 -13.01
N ILE A 122 5.32 23.17 -12.02
CA ILE A 122 6.53 23.28 -11.19
C ILE A 122 6.76 21.92 -10.54
N PRO A 123 7.94 21.30 -10.73
CA PRO A 123 8.26 20.00 -10.15
C PRO A 123 8.06 20.00 -8.64
N GLN A 124 7.10 19.23 -8.16
CA GLN A 124 6.86 19.09 -6.72
C GLN A 124 7.90 18.15 -6.12
N ARG A 125 8.71 18.67 -5.23
CA ARG A 125 9.74 17.90 -4.51
C ARG A 125 9.52 18.00 -3.00
N VAL A 126 9.70 16.88 -2.32
CA VAL A 126 9.72 16.78 -0.87
C VAL A 126 11.03 16.09 -0.49
N LEU A 127 11.84 16.73 0.35
CA LEU A 127 13.18 16.23 0.74
C LEU A 127 14.08 15.93 -0.48
N GLY A 128 13.94 16.69 -1.57
CA GLY A 128 14.70 16.48 -2.80
C GLY A 128 14.15 15.39 -3.74
N MET A 129 13.20 14.59 -3.31
CA MET A 129 12.57 13.53 -4.11
C MET A 129 11.30 14.04 -4.81
N PRO A 130 10.93 13.47 -5.97
CA PRO A 130 9.62 13.71 -6.56
C PRO A 130 8.51 13.33 -5.59
N ALA A 131 7.55 14.24 -5.35
CA ALA A 131 6.48 14.01 -4.39
C ALA A 131 5.63 12.77 -4.73
N ALA A 132 5.41 12.51 -6.02
CA ALA A 132 4.72 11.33 -6.51
C ALA A 132 5.42 10.03 -6.07
N LEU A 133 6.72 9.89 -6.36
CA LEU A 133 7.49 8.71 -5.97
C LEU A 133 7.56 8.55 -4.45
N LEU A 134 7.82 9.65 -3.73
CA LEU A 134 7.89 9.59 -2.27
C LEU A 134 6.57 9.09 -1.66
N SER A 135 5.43 9.54 -2.16
CA SER A 135 4.12 9.10 -1.65
C SER A 135 3.88 7.60 -1.91
N GLN A 136 4.24 7.11 -3.08
CA GLN A 136 4.15 5.72 -3.47
C GLN A 136 5.07 4.82 -2.62
N ASP A 137 6.33 5.26 -2.45
CA ASP A 137 7.31 4.56 -1.61
C ASP A 137 6.88 4.51 -0.14
N LEU A 138 6.32 5.60 0.39
CA LEU A 138 5.81 5.64 1.76
C LEU A 138 4.64 4.67 1.96
N ILE A 139 3.74 4.53 1.00
CA ILE A 139 2.65 3.56 1.06
C ILE A 139 3.21 2.13 1.10
N ALA A 140 4.11 1.79 0.17
CA ALA A 140 4.71 0.46 0.10
C ALA A 140 5.55 0.15 1.36
N ALA A 141 6.39 1.09 1.80
CA ALA A 141 7.21 0.94 2.99
C ALA A 141 6.38 0.81 4.27
N THR A 142 5.24 1.52 4.37
CA THR A 142 4.33 1.42 5.52
C THR A 142 3.71 0.02 5.61
N ALA A 143 3.29 -0.56 4.49
CA ALA A 143 2.79 -1.93 4.46
C ALA A 143 3.89 -2.94 4.84
N ALA A 144 5.10 -2.78 4.29
CA ALA A 144 6.25 -3.63 4.61
C ALA A 144 6.63 -3.55 6.09
N ALA A 145 6.69 -2.34 6.66
CA ALA A 145 6.92 -2.15 8.10
C ALA A 145 5.86 -2.84 8.94
N GLY A 146 4.60 -2.79 8.51
CA GLY A 146 3.50 -3.51 9.14
C GLY A 146 3.74 -5.03 9.18
N LEU A 147 4.19 -5.63 8.07
CA LEU A 147 4.54 -7.04 8.01
C LEU A 147 5.73 -7.38 8.92
N ILE A 148 6.76 -6.55 8.93
CA ILE A 148 7.94 -6.74 9.81
C ILE A 148 7.52 -6.75 11.28
N LEU A 149 6.70 -5.77 11.72
CA LEU A 149 6.21 -5.74 13.10
C LEU A 149 5.39 -6.98 13.47
N ARG A 150 4.57 -7.49 12.54
CA ARG A 150 3.82 -8.73 12.74
C ARG A 150 4.76 -9.92 12.90
N ARG A 151 5.77 -10.03 12.06
CA ARG A 151 6.77 -11.09 12.12
C ARG A 151 7.54 -11.04 13.45
N LEU A 152 8.04 -9.87 13.83
CA LEU A 152 8.74 -9.69 15.12
C LEU A 152 7.87 -10.02 16.33
N ALA A 153 6.57 -9.73 16.26
CA ALA A 153 5.62 -10.09 17.31
C ALA A 153 5.49 -11.61 17.49
N ARG A 154 5.69 -12.39 16.42
CA ARG A 154 5.63 -13.87 16.43
C ARG A 154 6.94 -14.49 16.91
N GLU A 155 8.09 -13.96 16.44
CA GLU A 155 9.41 -14.52 16.79
C GLU A 155 9.76 -14.31 18.27
N ARG A 156 9.20 -13.29 18.90
CA ARG A 156 9.40 -12.99 20.33
C ARG A 156 8.38 -13.68 21.25
N ALA A 157 7.53 -14.47 20.69
CA ALA A 157 6.46 -15.17 21.40
C ALA A 157 6.92 -16.55 21.84
#